data_ea93591a2dcdf796b38b37d110b3c9ce
#
_entry.id   ea93591a2dcdf796b38b37d110b3c9ce
#
_cell.length_a   1.000
_cell.length_b   1.000
_cell.length_c   1.000
_cell.angle_alpha   90.00
_cell.angle_beta   90.00
_cell.angle_gamma   90.00
#
_symmetry.space_group_name_H-M   'P 1'
#
loop_
_entity.id
_entity.type
_entity.pdbx_description
1 polymer ?
#
loop_
_entity_poly.entity_id
_entity_poly.type
_entity_poly.pdbx_seq_one_letter_code
_entity_poly.pdbx_strand_id
1 'polypeptide(L)'
;DHALNPRLAKKITQVFCEEAIKNKKHVFLTTHNPLVLDGLDLKNDEIRLFAVDRDKNGYAQIKRIQVSEELIKAGQPLSRLWINGRLGGVPELI
;
A
#
# COMPACT_ATOMS: atom_id res chain seq x y z
N ASP A 1 12.71 7.39 6.58
CA ASP A 1 13.73 7.20 7.56
C ASP A 1 14.70 6.09 7.19
N HIS A 2 15.96 6.40 7.29
CA HIS A 2 17.04 5.53 6.89
C HIS A 2 17.22 4.31 7.78
N ALA A 3 16.61 4.30 8.93
CA ALA A 3 16.80 3.23 9.92
C ALA A 3 15.92 2.01 9.63
N LEU A 4 14.90 2.12 8.80
CA LEU A 4 13.96 1.03 8.58
C LEU A 4 14.38 0.19 7.39
N ASN A 5 14.78 -1.05 7.65
CA ASN A 5 15.15 -1.93 6.58
C ASN A 5 13.89 -2.55 5.91
N PRO A 6 13.98 -2.92 4.62
CA PRO A 6 12.80 -3.40 3.88
C PRO A 6 12.13 -4.62 4.49
N ARG A 7 12.88 -5.55 5.01
CA ARG A 7 12.33 -6.74 5.64
C ARG A 7 11.53 -6.41 6.88
N LEU A 8 12.05 -5.48 7.67
CA LEU A 8 11.40 -5.06 8.90
C LEU A 8 10.11 -4.31 8.59
N ALA A 9 10.13 -3.41 7.60
CA ALA A 9 8.96 -2.68 7.18
C ALA A 9 7.85 -3.63 6.75
N LYS A 10 8.17 -4.61 5.92
CA LYS A 10 7.23 -5.61 5.45
C LYS A 10 6.67 -6.41 6.63
N LYS A 11 7.52 -6.86 7.53
CA LYS A 11 7.11 -7.70 8.65
C LYS A 11 6.21 -6.94 9.62
N ILE A 12 6.55 -5.70 9.93
CA ILE A 12 5.73 -4.87 10.81
C ILE A 12 4.33 -4.70 10.23
N THR A 13 4.21 -4.36 8.95
CA THR A 13 2.92 -4.20 8.30
C THR A 13 2.12 -5.49 8.33
N GLN A 14 2.77 -6.61 8.03
CA GLN A 14 2.13 -7.91 8.00
C GLN A 14 1.57 -8.28 9.37
N VAL A 15 2.38 -8.16 10.42
CA VAL A 15 1.96 -8.48 11.79
C VAL A 15 0.84 -7.55 12.23
N PHE A 16 0.93 -6.28 11.91
CA PHE A 16 -0.08 -5.30 12.26
C PHE A 16 -1.43 -5.68 11.66
N CYS A 17 -1.45 -6.03 10.37
CA CYS A 17 -2.67 -6.46 9.70
C CYS A 17 -3.25 -7.73 10.30
N GLU A 18 -2.41 -8.71 10.56
CA GLU A 18 -2.84 -9.98 11.16
C GLU A 18 -3.49 -9.76 12.53
N GLU A 19 -2.86 -8.93 13.36
CA GLU A 19 -3.39 -8.65 14.70
C GLU A 19 -4.70 -7.86 14.63
N ALA A 20 -4.80 -6.91 13.72
CA ALA A 20 -6.03 -6.14 13.56
C ALA A 20 -7.19 -7.05 13.15
N ILE A 21 -6.96 -7.92 12.20
CA ILE A 21 -7.99 -8.86 11.72
C ILE A 21 -8.37 -9.84 12.82
N LYS A 22 -7.38 -10.42 13.48
CA LYS A 22 -7.60 -11.37 14.55
C LYS A 22 -8.46 -10.80 15.68
N ASN A 23 -8.23 -9.54 16.02
CA ASN A 23 -8.93 -8.87 17.11
C ASN A 23 -10.16 -8.09 16.64
N LYS A 24 -10.54 -8.22 15.37
CA LYS A 24 -11.71 -7.55 14.77
C LYS A 24 -11.69 -6.05 14.97
N LYS A 25 -10.53 -5.44 14.78
CA LYS A 25 -10.36 -4.02 14.95
C LYS A 25 -10.27 -3.32 13.61
N HIS A 26 -10.78 -2.10 13.54
CA HIS A 26 -10.62 -1.25 12.38
C HIS A 26 -9.37 -0.40 12.58
N VAL A 27 -8.44 -0.51 11.64
CA VAL A 27 -7.18 0.21 11.72
C VAL A 27 -6.94 0.95 10.42
N PHE A 28 -6.53 2.20 10.54
CA PHE A 28 -6.13 3.03 9.41
C PHE A 28 -4.66 3.35 9.55
N LEU A 29 -3.92 3.10 8.47
CA LEU A 29 -2.49 3.37 8.44
C LEU A 29 -2.20 4.26 7.25
N THR A 30 -1.48 5.35 7.47
CA THR A 30 -1.02 6.21 6.37
C THR A 30 0.49 6.12 6.27
N THR A 31 0.99 6.18 5.04
CA THR A 31 2.42 6.08 4.83
C THR A 31 2.83 6.72 3.52
N HIS A 32 4.05 7.25 3.48
CA HIS A 32 4.73 7.67 2.27
C HIS A 32 5.83 6.67 1.87
N ASN A 33 6.01 5.63 2.66
CA ASN A 33 7.09 4.67 2.42
C ASN A 33 6.54 3.47 1.65
N PRO A 34 6.97 3.28 0.39
CA PRO A 34 6.46 2.17 -0.43
C PRO A 34 6.72 0.79 0.19
N LEU A 35 7.79 0.64 0.94
CA LEU A 35 8.16 -0.65 1.52
C LEU A 35 7.14 -1.18 2.51
N VAL A 36 6.37 -0.29 3.14
CA VAL A 36 5.29 -0.68 4.04
C VAL A 36 4.22 -1.47 3.31
N LEU A 37 4.01 -1.18 2.02
CA LEU A 37 2.99 -1.85 1.23
C LEU A 37 3.26 -3.33 1.02
N ASP A 38 4.52 -3.73 1.06
CA ASP A 38 4.91 -5.12 0.77
C ASP A 38 4.41 -6.11 1.82
N GLY A 39 3.98 -5.62 2.97
CA GLY A 39 3.36 -6.45 3.99
C GLY A 39 1.86 -6.63 3.84
N LEU A 40 1.25 -5.98 2.85
CA LEU A 40 -0.19 -6.06 2.65
C LEU A 40 -0.55 -7.26 1.77
N ASP A 41 -1.52 -8.04 2.21
CA ASP A 41 -2.09 -9.11 1.39
C ASP A 41 -3.42 -8.61 0.81
N LEU A 42 -3.37 -8.08 -0.40
CA LEU A 42 -4.56 -7.53 -1.06
C LEU A 42 -5.52 -8.61 -1.56
N LYS A 43 -5.17 -9.89 -1.45
CA LYS A 43 -6.12 -10.97 -1.69
C LYS A 43 -7.14 -11.08 -0.58
N ASN A 44 -6.80 -10.56 0.59
CA ASN A 44 -7.71 -10.54 1.72
C ASN A 44 -8.60 -9.31 1.64
N ASP A 45 -9.90 -9.50 1.50
CA ASP A 45 -10.86 -8.39 1.37
C ASP A 45 -10.93 -7.48 2.58
N GLU A 46 -10.41 -7.92 3.71
CA GLU A 46 -10.36 -7.11 4.92
C GLU A 46 -9.22 -6.09 4.90
N ILE A 47 -8.31 -6.23 3.93
CA ILE A 47 -7.19 -5.31 3.76
C ILE A 47 -7.46 -4.48 2.51
N ARG A 48 -7.50 -3.16 2.66
CA ARG A 48 -7.80 -2.24 1.58
C ARG A 48 -6.71 -1.18 1.49
N LEU A 49 -6.34 -0.88 0.27
CA LEU A 49 -5.33 0.13 -0.02
C LEU A 49 -5.99 1.30 -0.77
N PHE A 50 -5.71 2.50 -0.32
CA PHE A 50 -6.21 3.71 -0.96
C PHE A 50 -5.04 4.64 -1.27
N ALA A 51 -5.09 5.26 -2.45
CA ALA A 51 -4.18 6.33 -2.81
C ALA A 51 -4.88 7.67 -2.64
N VAL A 52 -4.14 8.64 -2.14
CA VAL A 52 -4.64 9.99 -1.98
C VAL A 52 -3.82 10.90 -2.88
N ASP A 53 -4.51 11.54 -3.83
CA ASP A 53 -3.91 12.46 -4.79
C ASP A 53 -4.63 13.79 -4.76
N ARG A 54 -4.07 14.78 -5.44
CA ARG A 54 -4.74 16.04 -5.67
C ARG A 54 -5.08 16.17 -7.15
N ASP A 55 -6.26 16.71 -7.43
CA ASP A 55 -6.66 16.98 -8.81
C ASP A 55 -6.06 18.31 -9.28
N LYS A 56 -6.41 18.72 -10.49
CA LYS A 56 -5.91 19.95 -11.10
C LYS A 56 -6.24 21.20 -10.29
N ASN A 57 -7.33 21.14 -9.54
CA ASN A 57 -7.81 22.27 -8.74
C ASN A 57 -7.29 22.24 -7.30
N GLY A 58 -6.45 21.26 -6.97
CA GLY A 58 -5.90 21.13 -5.64
C GLY A 58 -6.77 20.38 -4.65
N TYR A 59 -7.89 19.86 -5.08
CA TYR A 59 -8.76 19.05 -4.20
C TYR A 59 -8.22 17.65 -4.03
N ALA A 60 -8.27 17.16 -2.80
CA ALA A 60 -7.84 15.80 -2.51
C ALA A 60 -8.81 14.78 -3.13
N GLN A 61 -8.26 13.75 -3.72
CA GLN A 61 -9.03 12.63 -4.24
C GLN A 61 -8.55 11.35 -3.61
N ILE A 62 -9.47 10.50 -3.21
CA ILE A 62 -9.18 9.21 -2.61
C ILE A 62 -9.64 8.13 -3.57
N LYS A 63 -8.72 7.25 -3.92
CA LYS A 63 -9.01 6.18 -4.88
C LYS A 63 -8.60 4.84 -4.29
N ARG A 64 -9.52 3.88 -4.30
CA ARG A 64 -9.18 2.53 -3.89
C ARG A 64 -8.30 1.88 -4.93
N ILE A 65 -7.22 1.27 -4.48
CA ILE A 65 -6.29 0.56 -5.34
C ILE A 65 -6.66 -0.92 -5.34
N GLN A 66 -6.91 -1.44 -6.54
CA GLN A 66 -7.12 -2.87 -6.72
C GLN A 66 -6.07 -3.38 -7.70
N VAL A 67 -5.38 -4.42 -7.30
CA VAL A 67 -4.32 -5.01 -8.10
C VAL A 67 -4.89 -6.22 -8.82
N SER A 68 -4.67 -6.32 -10.12
CA SER A 68 -5.17 -7.44 -10.90
C SER A 68 -4.53 -8.75 -10.48
N GLU A 69 -5.24 -9.86 -10.69
CA GLU A 69 -4.70 -11.18 -10.39
C GLU A 69 -3.42 -11.46 -11.17
N GLU A 70 -3.33 -10.93 -12.38
CA GLU A 70 -2.13 -11.11 -13.19
C GLU A 70 -0.90 -10.49 -12.55
N LEU A 71 -1.04 -9.29 -11.99
CA LEU A 71 0.06 -8.63 -11.30
C LEU A 71 0.42 -9.36 -10.01
N ILE A 72 -0.56 -9.89 -9.32
CA ILE A 72 -0.32 -10.68 -8.11
C ILE A 72 0.44 -11.95 -8.45
N LYS A 73 0.03 -12.64 -9.51
CA LYS A 73 0.69 -13.87 -9.96
C LYS A 73 2.11 -13.62 -10.44
N ALA A 74 2.37 -12.44 -11.00
CA ALA A 74 3.71 -12.07 -11.43
C ALA A 74 4.67 -11.93 -10.25
N GLY A 75 4.16 -11.87 -9.02
CA GLY A 75 4.99 -11.84 -7.83
C GLY A 75 5.71 -10.55 -7.59
N GLN A 76 5.30 -9.47 -8.25
CA GLN A 76 5.95 -8.18 -8.04
C GLN A 76 5.50 -7.56 -6.73
N PRO A 77 6.43 -7.02 -5.92
CA PRO A 77 6.05 -6.33 -4.69
C PRO A 77 5.23 -5.08 -4.98
N LEU A 78 4.30 -4.77 -4.09
CA LEU A 78 3.47 -3.58 -4.23
C LEU A 78 4.30 -2.30 -4.25
N SER A 79 5.41 -2.28 -3.50
CA SER A 79 6.33 -1.13 -3.52
C SER A 79 6.82 -0.83 -4.92
N ARG A 80 7.18 -1.86 -5.67
CA ARG A 80 7.66 -1.70 -7.04
C ARG A 80 6.55 -1.21 -7.96
N LEU A 81 5.34 -1.76 -7.82
CA LEU A 81 4.20 -1.33 -8.61
C LEU A 81 3.87 0.14 -8.36
N TRP A 82 3.98 0.57 -7.12
CA TRP A 82 3.75 1.97 -6.78
C TRP A 82 4.82 2.87 -7.38
N ILE A 83 6.09 2.51 -7.21
CA ILE A 83 7.22 3.28 -7.75
C ILE A 83 7.10 3.40 -9.27
N ASN A 84 6.64 2.35 -9.94
CA ASN A 84 6.46 2.36 -11.39
C ASN A 84 5.17 3.05 -11.84
N GLY A 85 4.41 3.63 -10.92
CA GLY A 85 3.19 4.36 -11.24
C GLY A 85 1.99 3.49 -11.58
N ARG A 86 2.05 2.20 -11.33
CA ARG A 86 0.96 1.28 -11.67
C ARG A 86 -0.19 1.26 -10.68
N LEU A 87 0.04 1.78 -9.49
CA LEU A 87 -0.98 1.83 -8.45
C LEU A 87 -1.67 3.19 -8.36
N GLY A 88 -1.15 4.21 -9.03
CA GLY A 88 -1.59 5.57 -8.81
C GLY A 88 -0.98 6.13 -7.53
N GLY A 89 -1.29 7.38 -7.20
CA GLY A 89 -0.78 8.03 -6.00
C GLY A 89 0.70 8.35 -6.02
N VAL A 90 1.37 8.13 -7.12
CA VAL A 90 2.78 8.47 -7.28
C VAL A 90 2.86 9.90 -7.79
N PRO A 91 3.61 10.79 -7.12
CA PRO A 91 3.82 12.12 -7.65
C PRO A 91 4.44 12.04 -9.04
N GLU A 92 3.94 12.84 -9.96
CA GLU A 92 4.56 12.92 -11.26
C GLU A 92 5.90 13.60 -11.12
N LEU A 93 6.93 12.81 -11.24
CA LEU A 93 8.29 13.32 -11.22
C LEU A 93 8.69 13.57 -12.67
N ILE A 94 8.51 14.76 -13.05
CA ILE A 94 8.83 15.15 -14.43
C ILE A 94 10.19 15.78 -14.49
#